data_351e208344794a0fb075ab3c8016a01a
#
_entry.id   351e208344794a0fb075ab3c8016a01a
#
_cell.length_a   1.000
_cell.length_b   1.000
_cell.length_c   1.000
_cell.angle_alpha   90.00
_cell.angle_beta   90.00
_cell.angle_gamma   90.00
#
_symmetry.space_group_name_H-M   'P 1'
#
loop_
_entity.id
_entity.type
_entity.pdbx_description
1 polymer ?
#
loop_
_entity_poly.entity_id
_entity_poly.type
_entity_poly.pdbx_seq_one_letter_code
_entity_poly.pdbx_strand_id
1 'polypeptide(L)'
;FAPLLLQKTDNKMNTAIILLSCPDKPGLIAELTNFITYNNGNIVYLDQYVDHTEEVFFMRMEWSLDKFLIAPEKIEEYFETLYAQKHQMQFKIYFTDRKPRMAIFVSKMSHCLYDMLARYTSGEWAVDIPLIVSNHEDLRPAAERFGIPYHVFPINKDNKAELEPQELKLLKDNNIDFIVLARYMQIISEDMIKAYPNKIINIHHSFLPAFVGAKPYHAAYARGVKLIGATSHYVTADLDAGPIIEQDVTRITHKDTVEDLVTKGKDLEKIVLSHAVQKQIEHKILAFKNKTIIFN
;
A
#
# COMPACT_ATOMS: atom_id res chain seq x y z
N PHE A 1 -35.97 24.24 18.19
CA PHE A 1 -34.60 23.98 18.67
C PHE A 1 -33.90 23.09 17.63
N ALA A 2 -33.13 23.72 16.74
CA ALA A 2 -32.23 22.99 15.83
C ALA A 2 -30.92 22.77 16.56
N PRO A 3 -30.32 21.55 16.53
CA PRO A 3 -28.99 21.35 17.10
C PRO A 3 -27.97 22.05 16.21
N LEU A 4 -27.19 22.97 16.78
CA LEU A 4 -25.95 23.45 16.16
C LEU A 4 -25.03 22.25 15.96
N LEU A 5 -24.94 21.81 14.73
CA LEU A 5 -23.82 20.97 14.27
C LEU A 5 -22.56 21.85 14.35
N LEU A 6 -21.82 21.73 15.43
CA LEU A 6 -20.43 22.17 15.49
C LEU A 6 -19.68 21.44 14.37
N GLN A 7 -19.49 22.12 13.24
CA GLN A 7 -18.46 21.73 12.28
C GLN A 7 -17.13 21.83 13.04
N LYS A 8 -16.64 20.67 13.52
CA LYS A 8 -15.22 20.52 13.78
C LYS A 8 -14.52 20.76 12.45
N THR A 9 -14.03 21.96 12.24
CA THR A 9 -12.95 22.18 11.28
C THR A 9 -11.77 21.41 11.86
N ASP A 10 -11.59 20.15 11.43
CA ASP A 10 -10.33 19.46 11.59
C ASP A 10 -9.30 20.29 10.84
N ASN A 11 -8.64 21.17 11.57
CA ASN A 11 -7.44 21.87 11.12
C ASN A 11 -6.34 20.81 11.04
N LYS A 12 -6.43 19.91 10.04
CA LYS A 12 -5.44 18.88 9.80
C LYS A 12 -4.14 19.61 9.53
N MET A 13 -3.19 19.46 10.46
CA MET A 13 -1.86 20.09 10.33
C MET A 13 -1.24 19.65 9.01
N ASN A 14 -0.85 20.61 8.18
CA ASN A 14 -0.15 20.31 6.93
C ASN A 14 1.28 19.89 7.29
N THR A 15 1.62 18.64 6.96
CA THR A 15 2.93 18.06 7.27
C THR A 15 3.63 17.55 6.02
N ALA A 16 4.95 17.47 6.09
CA ALA A 16 5.75 16.70 5.15
C ALA A 16 6.28 15.44 5.84
N ILE A 17 6.36 14.36 5.06
CA ILE A 17 6.87 13.05 5.48
C ILE A 17 8.05 12.71 4.60
N ILE A 18 9.18 12.35 5.19
CA ILE A 18 10.30 11.76 4.47
C ILE A 18 10.47 10.30 4.86
N LEU A 19 10.61 9.45 3.84
CA LEU A 19 11.13 8.09 3.96
C LEU A 19 12.51 8.07 3.35
N LEU A 20 13.50 7.57 4.07
CA LEU A 20 14.86 7.51 3.56
C LEU A 20 15.62 6.25 4.00
N SER A 21 16.63 5.88 3.21
CA SER A 21 17.64 4.89 3.55
C SER A 21 19.03 5.34 3.07
N CYS A 22 20.06 4.99 3.83
CA CYS A 22 21.45 5.25 3.46
C CYS A 22 22.40 4.30 4.22
N PRO A 23 23.70 4.23 3.85
CA PRO A 23 24.70 3.56 4.66
C PRO A 23 24.69 4.11 6.09
N ASP A 24 24.70 3.22 7.11
CA ASP A 24 24.66 3.64 8.50
C ASP A 24 25.97 4.31 8.92
N LYS A 25 25.85 5.39 9.69
CA LYS A 25 26.98 6.06 10.33
C LYS A 25 26.53 6.96 11.48
N PRO A 26 27.44 7.24 12.45
CA PRO A 26 27.14 8.14 13.57
C PRO A 26 26.76 9.53 13.10
N GLY A 27 25.80 10.16 13.77
CA GLY A 27 25.40 11.54 13.58
C GLY A 27 24.28 11.80 12.59
N LEU A 28 23.82 10.80 11.84
CA LEU A 28 22.75 10.97 10.83
C LEU A 28 21.48 11.58 11.42
N ILE A 29 20.99 11.06 12.53
CA ILE A 29 19.78 11.59 13.18
C ILE A 29 19.94 13.06 13.53
N ALA A 30 21.09 13.44 14.13
CA ALA A 30 21.34 14.81 14.50
C ALA A 30 21.38 15.75 13.30
N GLU A 31 22.06 15.37 12.20
CA GLU A 31 22.09 16.16 10.98
C GLU A 31 20.69 16.36 10.38
N LEU A 32 19.91 15.28 10.27
CA LEU A 32 18.57 15.29 9.68
C LEU A 32 17.57 16.09 10.52
N THR A 33 17.61 15.94 11.83
CA THR A 33 16.72 16.71 12.74
C THR A 33 17.12 18.19 12.80
N ASN A 34 18.40 18.50 12.70
CA ASN A 34 18.88 19.87 12.61
C ASN A 34 18.40 20.58 11.33
N PHE A 35 18.31 19.88 10.20
CA PHE A 35 17.74 20.44 8.98
C PHE A 35 16.30 20.95 9.23
N ILE A 36 15.48 20.18 9.90
CA ILE A 36 14.11 20.58 10.23
C ILE A 36 14.11 21.75 11.22
N THR A 37 14.88 21.65 12.29
CA THR A 37 14.91 22.65 13.35
C THR A 37 15.45 24.00 12.87
N TYR A 38 16.54 24.02 12.08
CA TYR A 38 17.11 25.27 11.54
C TYR A 38 16.20 25.95 10.52
N ASN A 39 15.28 25.20 9.91
CA ASN A 39 14.27 25.74 9.04
C ASN A 39 12.92 25.98 9.75
N ASN A 40 12.93 26.11 11.07
CA ASN A 40 11.75 26.41 11.91
C ASN A 40 10.64 25.36 11.81
N GLY A 41 10.99 24.12 11.51
CA GLY A 41 10.04 22.99 11.49
C GLY A 41 9.89 22.35 12.88
N ASN A 42 8.71 21.80 13.15
CA ASN A 42 8.44 21.01 14.33
C ASN A 42 8.24 19.55 13.92
N ILE A 43 9.12 18.65 14.40
CA ILE A 43 9.01 17.21 14.17
C ILE A 43 7.83 16.68 14.98
N VAL A 44 6.86 16.06 14.31
CA VAL A 44 5.67 15.49 14.94
C VAL A 44 5.73 13.96 15.07
N TYR A 45 6.58 13.34 14.26
CA TYR A 45 6.86 11.90 14.31
C TYR A 45 8.27 11.62 13.81
N LEU A 46 8.96 10.68 14.46
CA LEU A 46 10.24 10.14 14.01
C LEU A 46 10.36 8.69 14.46
N ASP A 47 10.66 7.82 13.50
CA ASP A 47 11.01 6.44 13.73
C ASP A 47 12.21 6.06 12.85
N GLN A 48 13.08 5.19 13.35
CA GLN A 48 14.28 4.77 12.64
C GLN A 48 14.61 3.31 12.94
N TYR A 49 15.33 2.69 12.01
CA TYR A 49 15.83 1.34 12.15
C TYR A 49 17.20 1.21 11.47
N VAL A 50 18.10 0.42 12.05
CA VAL A 50 19.37 0.03 11.41
C VAL A 50 19.36 -1.46 11.17
N ASP A 51 19.48 -1.86 9.90
CA ASP A 51 19.80 -3.25 9.55
C ASP A 51 21.31 -3.46 9.72
N HIS A 52 21.70 -4.07 10.82
CA HIS A 52 23.13 -4.32 11.13
C HIS A 52 23.79 -5.34 10.19
N THR A 53 23.02 -6.16 9.49
CA THR A 53 23.55 -7.13 8.51
C THR A 53 23.89 -6.44 7.20
N GLU A 54 23.05 -5.52 6.78
CA GLU A 54 23.21 -4.76 5.53
C GLU A 54 23.95 -3.42 5.76
N GLU A 55 24.19 -3.04 7.03
CA GLU A 55 24.78 -1.76 7.45
C GLU A 55 24.02 -0.55 6.85
N VAL A 56 22.68 -0.64 6.85
CA VAL A 56 21.79 0.39 6.30
C VAL A 56 20.91 1.00 7.38
N PHE A 57 20.92 2.32 7.41
CA PHE A 57 20.03 3.13 8.23
C PHE A 57 18.74 3.44 7.44
N PHE A 58 17.60 3.33 8.12
CA PHE A 58 16.27 3.67 7.60
C PHE A 58 15.60 4.65 8.55
N MET A 59 14.86 5.61 8.00
CA MET A 59 14.12 6.58 8.80
C MET A 59 12.80 6.97 8.11
N ARG A 60 11.76 7.11 8.92
CA ARG A 60 10.56 7.90 8.64
C ARG A 60 10.52 9.09 9.58
N MET A 61 10.42 10.28 9.03
CA MET A 61 10.26 11.49 9.82
C MET A 61 9.13 12.33 9.23
N GLU A 62 8.30 12.88 10.11
CA GLU A 62 7.19 13.76 9.74
C GLU A 62 7.32 15.07 10.53
N TRP A 63 7.15 16.20 9.85
CA TRP A 63 7.23 17.53 10.47
C TRP A 63 6.14 18.46 9.95
N SER A 64 5.77 19.43 10.80
CA SER A 64 4.81 20.47 10.44
C SER A 64 5.41 21.44 9.44
N LEU A 65 4.63 21.80 8.44
CA LEU A 65 4.95 22.86 7.49
C LEU A 65 4.52 24.25 7.98
N ASP A 66 3.84 24.33 9.13
CA ASP A 66 3.49 25.62 9.72
C ASP A 66 4.77 26.37 10.12
N LYS A 67 4.97 27.56 9.51
CA LYS A 67 6.17 28.41 9.66
C LYS A 67 7.48 27.78 9.20
N PHE A 68 7.46 26.68 8.47
CA PHE A 68 8.65 26.10 7.85
C PHE A 68 9.21 27.06 6.80
N LEU A 69 10.51 27.35 6.87
CA LEU A 69 11.13 28.42 6.05
C LEU A 69 11.34 28.06 4.59
N ILE A 70 11.38 26.77 4.26
CA ILE A 70 11.55 26.29 2.88
C ILE A 70 10.16 26.02 2.29
N ALA A 71 9.87 26.59 1.13
CA ALA A 71 8.65 26.34 0.39
C ALA A 71 8.54 24.85 0.01
N PRO A 72 7.33 24.22 0.10
CA PRO A 72 7.16 22.79 -0.10
C PRO A 72 7.80 22.26 -1.39
N GLU A 73 7.65 22.98 -2.49
CA GLU A 73 8.19 22.63 -3.81
C GLU A 73 9.73 22.68 -3.91
N LYS A 74 10.39 23.24 -2.90
CA LYS A 74 11.86 23.35 -2.81
C LYS A 74 12.48 22.37 -1.79
N ILE A 75 11.70 21.75 -0.94
CA ILE A 75 12.21 20.89 0.15
C ILE A 75 13.06 19.74 -0.44
N GLU A 76 12.58 19.10 -1.49
CA GLU A 76 13.27 17.97 -2.14
C GLU A 76 14.63 18.40 -2.71
N GLU A 77 14.69 19.52 -3.43
CA GLU A 77 15.92 20.08 -4.00
C GLU A 77 16.95 20.42 -2.92
N TYR A 78 16.52 21.09 -1.83
CA TYR A 78 17.41 21.43 -0.72
C TYR A 78 17.91 20.18 0.01
N PHE A 79 17.03 19.22 0.27
CA PHE A 79 17.41 17.99 0.94
C PHE A 79 18.39 17.16 0.10
N GLU A 80 18.14 17.03 -1.20
CA GLU A 80 19.02 16.35 -2.14
C GLU A 80 20.43 16.96 -2.10
N THR A 81 20.52 18.29 -2.22
CA THR A 81 21.80 19.01 -2.31
C THR A 81 22.60 18.98 -1.00
N LEU A 82 21.93 19.14 0.13
CA LEU A 82 22.61 19.31 1.42
C LEU A 82 22.93 17.97 2.11
N TYR A 83 22.10 16.93 1.87
CA TYR A 83 22.19 15.68 2.63
C TYR A 83 22.25 14.44 1.76
N ALA A 84 21.36 14.28 0.78
CA ALA A 84 21.21 13.03 0.09
C ALA A 84 22.48 12.65 -0.69
N GLN A 85 23.08 13.57 -1.44
CA GLN A 85 24.33 13.34 -2.17
C GLN A 85 25.49 13.03 -1.23
N LYS A 86 25.64 13.79 -0.15
CA LYS A 86 26.72 13.61 0.85
C LYS A 86 26.68 12.24 1.51
N HIS A 87 25.48 11.71 1.77
CA HIS A 87 25.28 10.50 2.53
C HIS A 87 24.80 9.30 1.67
N GLN A 88 24.74 9.47 0.34
CA GLN A 88 24.23 8.46 -0.59
C GLN A 88 22.80 7.99 -0.20
N MET A 89 21.96 8.94 0.20
CA MET A 89 20.60 8.65 0.63
C MET A 89 19.69 8.38 -0.57
N GLN A 90 18.88 7.34 -0.46
CA GLN A 90 17.68 7.20 -1.25
C GLN A 90 16.52 7.70 -0.42
N PHE A 91 15.73 8.63 -0.94
CA PHE A 91 14.65 9.22 -0.16
C PHE A 91 13.43 9.55 -1.02
N LYS A 92 12.31 9.76 -0.35
CA LYS A 92 11.09 10.26 -0.94
C LYS A 92 10.36 11.15 0.06
N ILE A 93 9.84 12.29 -0.43
CA ILE A 93 9.07 13.23 0.36
C ILE A 93 7.60 13.19 -0.09
N TYR A 94 6.69 13.21 0.89
CA TYR A 94 5.26 13.24 0.70
C TYR A 94 4.67 14.42 1.49
N PHE A 95 3.54 14.93 1.01
CA PHE A 95 2.82 16.04 1.66
C PHE A 95 1.41 15.57 2.01
N THR A 96 0.95 15.88 3.24
CA THR A 96 -0.35 15.37 3.74
C THR A 96 -1.55 16.21 3.28
N ASP A 97 -1.34 17.31 2.59
CA ASP A 97 -2.39 18.10 1.92
C ASP A 97 -2.93 17.43 0.66
N ARG A 98 -2.17 16.50 0.09
CA ARG A 98 -2.58 15.69 -1.06
C ARG A 98 -2.92 14.27 -0.62
N LYS A 99 -4.15 13.83 -0.90
CA LYS A 99 -4.52 12.42 -0.76
C LYS A 99 -3.90 11.60 -1.89
N PRO A 100 -3.32 10.43 -1.58
CA PRO A 100 -2.87 9.51 -2.64
C PRO A 100 -4.08 8.99 -3.44
N ARG A 101 -3.87 8.68 -4.71
CA ARG A 101 -4.90 8.18 -5.63
C ARG A 101 -4.69 6.70 -5.88
N MET A 102 -5.66 5.90 -5.44
CA MET A 102 -5.63 4.44 -5.49
C MET A 102 -6.55 3.89 -6.57
N ALA A 103 -6.05 3.01 -7.42
CA ALA A 103 -6.89 2.17 -8.28
C ALA A 103 -7.08 0.78 -7.64
N ILE A 104 -8.29 0.24 -7.70
CA ILE A 104 -8.60 -1.11 -7.21
C ILE A 104 -8.83 -2.02 -8.41
N PHE A 105 -8.10 -3.13 -8.48
CA PHE A 105 -8.28 -4.16 -9.49
C PHE A 105 -8.97 -5.37 -8.87
N VAL A 106 -10.04 -5.83 -9.50
CA VAL A 106 -10.88 -6.94 -9.01
C VAL A 106 -11.19 -7.94 -10.11
N SER A 107 -11.56 -9.17 -9.73
CA SER A 107 -12.22 -10.13 -10.61
C SER A 107 -13.64 -10.40 -10.10
N LYS A 108 -13.98 -11.63 -9.69
CA LYS A 108 -15.34 -12.01 -9.26
C LYS A 108 -15.55 -11.98 -7.74
N MET A 109 -14.48 -12.06 -6.96
CA MET A 109 -14.56 -12.11 -5.49
C MET A 109 -14.74 -10.72 -4.92
N SER A 110 -15.80 -10.52 -4.13
CA SER A 110 -16.25 -9.18 -3.69
C SER A 110 -15.80 -8.78 -2.28
N HIS A 111 -15.40 -9.74 -1.43
CA HIS A 111 -15.21 -9.49 0.00
C HIS A 111 -14.17 -8.41 0.32
N CYS A 112 -12.99 -8.41 -0.35
CA CYS A 112 -11.99 -7.37 -0.18
C CYS A 112 -12.47 -6.01 -0.73
N LEU A 113 -13.16 -6.00 -1.89
CA LEU A 113 -13.68 -4.76 -2.45
C LEU A 113 -14.67 -4.08 -1.50
N TYR A 114 -15.64 -4.82 -0.96
CA TYR A 114 -16.63 -4.24 -0.02
C TYR A 114 -15.98 -3.70 1.25
N ASP A 115 -15.00 -4.39 1.83
CA ASP A 115 -14.27 -3.91 3.01
C ASP A 115 -13.54 -2.59 2.72
N MET A 116 -12.83 -2.51 1.59
CA MET A 116 -12.11 -1.32 1.17
C MET A 116 -13.05 -0.13 0.91
N LEU A 117 -14.17 -0.37 0.23
CA LEU A 117 -15.15 0.67 -0.05
C LEU A 117 -15.87 1.17 1.22
N ALA A 118 -16.11 0.28 2.20
CA ALA A 118 -16.65 0.66 3.49
C ALA A 118 -15.70 1.59 4.26
N ARG A 119 -14.40 1.29 4.31
CA ARG A 119 -13.37 2.13 4.95
C ARG A 119 -13.20 3.48 4.24
N TYR A 120 -13.25 3.46 2.91
CA TYR A 120 -13.21 4.68 2.11
C TYR A 120 -14.40 5.61 2.41
N THR A 121 -15.61 5.08 2.38
CA THR A 121 -16.83 5.88 2.57
C THR A 121 -17.06 6.31 4.02
N SER A 122 -16.55 5.56 4.99
CA SER A 122 -16.56 5.97 6.41
C SER A 122 -15.57 7.09 6.73
N GLY A 123 -14.66 7.41 5.80
CA GLY A 123 -13.60 8.40 6.02
C GLY A 123 -12.43 7.87 6.86
N GLU A 124 -12.36 6.56 7.10
CA GLU A 124 -11.23 5.93 7.79
C GLU A 124 -9.93 6.13 7.00
N TRP A 125 -10.00 6.06 5.66
CA TRP A 125 -8.85 6.22 4.78
C TRP A 125 -8.80 7.59 4.12
N ALA A 126 -7.70 8.29 4.29
CA ALA A 126 -7.42 9.56 3.60
C ALA A 126 -6.85 9.29 2.19
N VAL A 127 -7.65 8.74 1.30
CA VAL A 127 -7.30 8.33 -0.07
C VAL A 127 -8.39 8.74 -1.03
N ASP A 128 -8.06 8.94 -2.31
CA ASP A 128 -9.04 9.02 -3.40
C ASP A 128 -9.06 7.72 -4.18
N ILE A 129 -10.25 7.24 -4.55
CA ILE A 129 -10.45 6.04 -5.40
C ILE A 129 -11.11 6.48 -6.70
N PRO A 130 -10.36 6.92 -7.71
CA PRO A 130 -10.92 7.44 -8.95
C PRO A 130 -11.58 6.38 -9.82
N LEU A 131 -11.14 5.13 -9.73
CA LEU A 131 -11.62 4.05 -10.58
C LEU A 131 -11.37 2.66 -10.00
N ILE A 132 -12.21 1.73 -10.46
CA ILE A 132 -12.04 0.30 -10.28
C ILE A 132 -11.86 -0.34 -11.66
N VAL A 133 -10.89 -1.24 -11.77
CA VAL A 133 -10.64 -2.04 -12.99
C VAL A 133 -11.00 -3.49 -12.72
N SER A 134 -11.61 -4.14 -13.70
CA SER A 134 -11.93 -5.57 -13.63
C SER A 134 -11.81 -6.26 -14.98
N ASN A 135 -11.60 -7.56 -14.95
CA ASN A 135 -11.73 -8.41 -16.13
C ASN A 135 -13.13 -9.05 -16.26
N HIS A 136 -14.09 -8.66 -15.40
CA HIS A 136 -15.47 -9.16 -15.35
C HIS A 136 -16.47 -8.04 -15.00
N GLU A 137 -17.72 -8.20 -15.42
CA GLU A 137 -18.83 -7.28 -15.08
C GLU A 137 -19.42 -7.49 -13.68
N ASP A 138 -19.13 -8.62 -13.05
CA ASP A 138 -19.81 -9.11 -11.83
C ASP A 138 -19.88 -8.09 -10.68
N LEU A 139 -18.87 -7.25 -10.52
CA LEU A 139 -18.77 -6.29 -9.40
C LEU A 139 -19.12 -4.85 -9.79
N ARG A 140 -19.56 -4.59 -11.02
CA ARG A 140 -20.06 -3.26 -11.45
C ARG A 140 -21.14 -2.70 -10.53
N PRO A 141 -22.18 -3.49 -10.14
CA PRO A 141 -23.23 -2.96 -9.25
C PRO A 141 -22.69 -2.54 -7.87
N ALA A 142 -21.60 -3.14 -7.41
CA ALA A 142 -20.94 -2.71 -6.18
C ALA A 142 -20.28 -1.33 -6.37
N ALA A 143 -19.47 -1.15 -7.41
CA ALA A 143 -18.82 0.12 -7.73
C ALA A 143 -19.83 1.27 -7.92
N GLU A 144 -20.89 1.04 -8.68
CA GLU A 144 -21.96 2.01 -8.94
C GLU A 144 -22.67 2.46 -7.65
N ARG A 145 -22.91 1.54 -6.70
CA ARG A 145 -23.51 1.87 -5.40
C ARG A 145 -22.68 2.87 -4.60
N PHE A 146 -21.35 2.83 -4.77
CA PHE A 146 -20.41 3.75 -4.12
C PHE A 146 -20.03 4.94 -5.01
N GLY A 147 -20.61 5.05 -6.22
CA GLY A 147 -20.36 6.16 -7.14
C GLY A 147 -18.96 6.17 -7.76
N ILE A 148 -18.29 5.00 -7.83
CA ILE A 148 -16.93 4.89 -8.36
C ILE A 148 -16.97 4.35 -9.80
N PRO A 149 -16.29 5.00 -10.75
CA PRO A 149 -16.16 4.52 -12.13
C PRO A 149 -15.61 3.08 -12.18
N TYR A 150 -16.26 2.23 -12.98
CA TYR A 150 -15.90 0.82 -13.13
C TYR A 150 -15.56 0.51 -14.60
N HIS A 151 -14.34 0.13 -14.85
CA HIS A 151 -13.81 -0.15 -16.18
C HIS A 151 -13.57 -1.65 -16.34
N VAL A 152 -14.11 -2.23 -17.45
CA VAL A 152 -13.94 -3.64 -17.71
C VAL A 152 -12.99 -3.84 -18.88
N PHE A 153 -11.93 -4.57 -18.61
CA PHE A 153 -10.99 -5.07 -19.60
C PHE A 153 -11.06 -6.61 -19.56
N PRO A 154 -11.76 -7.27 -20.51
CA PRO A 154 -11.96 -8.71 -20.47
C PRO A 154 -10.68 -9.44 -20.88
N ILE A 155 -9.63 -9.27 -20.10
CA ILE A 155 -8.29 -9.80 -20.36
C ILE A 155 -8.29 -11.32 -20.26
N ASN A 156 -7.68 -11.93 -21.25
CA ASN A 156 -7.34 -13.35 -21.32
C ASN A 156 -5.90 -13.50 -21.88
N LYS A 157 -5.46 -14.74 -22.09
CA LYS A 157 -4.10 -15.01 -22.57
C LYS A 157 -3.81 -14.45 -23.96
N ASP A 158 -4.84 -14.33 -24.82
CA ASP A 158 -4.67 -13.99 -26.21
C ASP A 158 -4.70 -12.47 -26.46
N ASN A 159 -5.41 -11.71 -25.63
CA ASN A 159 -5.62 -10.27 -25.81
C ASN A 159 -4.92 -9.38 -24.77
N LYS A 160 -4.19 -9.96 -23.83
CA LYS A 160 -3.54 -9.23 -22.75
C LYS A 160 -2.57 -8.15 -23.26
N ALA A 161 -1.75 -8.48 -24.26
CA ALA A 161 -0.78 -7.55 -24.84
C ALA A 161 -1.44 -6.31 -25.49
N GLU A 162 -2.69 -6.41 -25.91
CA GLU A 162 -3.47 -5.31 -26.48
C GLU A 162 -4.18 -4.47 -25.40
N LEU A 163 -4.75 -5.13 -24.39
CA LEU A 163 -5.60 -4.46 -23.39
C LEU A 163 -4.81 -3.84 -22.23
N GLU A 164 -3.74 -4.44 -21.78
CA GLU A 164 -2.97 -3.93 -20.64
C GLU A 164 -2.32 -2.55 -20.89
N PRO A 165 -1.85 -2.19 -22.11
CA PRO A 165 -1.46 -0.80 -22.40
C PRO A 165 -2.60 0.21 -22.25
N GLN A 166 -3.87 -0.22 -22.50
CA GLN A 166 -5.04 0.64 -22.30
C GLN A 166 -5.33 0.84 -20.80
N GLU A 167 -5.17 -0.21 -19.98
CA GLU A 167 -5.21 -0.09 -18.52
C GLU A 167 -4.14 0.88 -18.01
N LEU A 168 -2.89 0.73 -18.47
CA LEU A 168 -1.79 1.64 -18.12
C LEU A 168 -2.08 3.09 -18.50
N LYS A 169 -2.65 3.31 -19.69
CA LYS A 169 -3.05 4.65 -20.11
C LYS A 169 -4.14 5.21 -19.19
N LEU A 170 -5.17 4.42 -18.88
CA LEU A 170 -6.25 4.81 -17.97
C LEU A 170 -5.70 5.22 -16.58
N LEU A 171 -4.77 4.44 -16.04
CA LEU A 171 -4.14 4.72 -14.75
C LEU A 171 -3.35 6.04 -14.78
N LYS A 172 -2.58 6.29 -15.83
CA LYS A 172 -1.82 7.53 -16.02
C LYS A 172 -2.72 8.75 -16.19
N ASP A 173 -3.75 8.64 -17.03
CA ASP A 173 -4.71 9.71 -17.29
C ASP A 173 -5.47 10.12 -16.00
N ASN A 174 -5.62 9.19 -15.06
CA ASN A 174 -6.24 9.43 -13.75
C ASN A 174 -5.22 9.72 -12.64
N ASN A 175 -3.95 9.91 -12.95
CA ASN A 175 -2.88 10.19 -11.98
C ASN A 175 -2.89 9.21 -10.79
N ILE A 176 -2.97 7.91 -11.06
CA ILE A 176 -2.97 6.88 -10.02
C ILE A 176 -1.58 6.78 -9.39
N ASP A 177 -1.52 6.86 -8.07
CA ASP A 177 -0.28 6.76 -7.30
C ASP A 177 0.10 5.31 -7.00
N PHE A 178 -0.89 4.44 -6.73
CA PHE A 178 -0.68 3.01 -6.46
C PHE A 178 -1.92 2.17 -6.80
N ILE A 179 -1.71 0.86 -6.95
CA ILE A 179 -2.72 -0.11 -7.38
C ILE A 179 -2.89 -1.17 -6.29
N VAL A 180 -4.13 -1.60 -6.05
CA VAL A 180 -4.46 -2.70 -5.13
C VAL A 180 -5.15 -3.81 -5.90
N LEU A 181 -4.55 -4.99 -5.92
CA LEU A 181 -5.12 -6.20 -6.50
C LEU A 181 -5.98 -6.91 -5.44
N ALA A 182 -7.25 -6.55 -5.38
CA ALA A 182 -8.22 -7.11 -4.46
C ALA A 182 -8.86 -8.38 -5.05
N ARG A 183 -8.14 -9.49 -5.04
CA ARG A 183 -8.51 -10.75 -5.69
C ARG A 183 -8.63 -10.62 -7.21
N TYR A 184 -7.73 -9.87 -7.81
CA TYR A 184 -7.56 -9.80 -9.27
C TYR A 184 -6.80 -11.03 -9.75
N MET A 185 -7.49 -11.90 -10.51
CA MET A 185 -6.99 -13.22 -10.87
C MET A 185 -6.26 -13.23 -12.22
N GLN A 186 -5.53 -12.15 -12.50
CA GLN A 186 -4.67 -12.02 -13.68
C GLN A 186 -3.23 -11.74 -13.25
N ILE A 187 -2.27 -12.30 -13.97
CA ILE A 187 -0.84 -11.99 -13.76
C ILE A 187 -0.59 -10.60 -14.35
N ILE A 188 0.06 -9.73 -13.62
CA ILE A 188 0.46 -8.39 -14.07
C ILE A 188 1.70 -8.49 -14.96
N SER A 189 1.77 -7.68 -16.03
CA SER A 189 2.94 -7.66 -16.90
C SER A 189 4.13 -6.94 -16.29
N GLU A 190 5.31 -7.22 -16.83
CA GLU A 190 6.52 -6.48 -16.45
C GLU A 190 6.41 -4.99 -16.74
N ASP A 191 5.72 -4.58 -17.81
CA ASP A 191 5.56 -3.16 -18.16
C ASP A 191 4.72 -2.41 -17.14
N MET A 192 3.65 -3.03 -16.63
CA MET A 192 2.86 -2.48 -15.53
C MET A 192 3.68 -2.41 -14.23
N ILE A 193 4.44 -3.46 -13.92
CA ILE A 193 5.32 -3.51 -12.75
C ILE A 193 6.40 -2.42 -12.82
N LYS A 194 7.03 -2.23 -13.99
CA LYS A 194 8.02 -1.17 -14.22
C LYS A 194 7.42 0.24 -14.13
N ALA A 195 6.16 0.41 -14.53
CA ALA A 195 5.46 1.70 -14.40
C ALA A 195 5.08 2.03 -12.94
N TYR A 196 4.85 1.01 -12.12
CA TYR A 196 4.43 1.14 -10.71
C TYR A 196 5.34 0.34 -9.75
N PRO A 197 6.67 0.59 -9.72
CA PRO A 197 7.61 -0.18 -8.90
C PRO A 197 7.30 0.02 -7.41
N ASN A 198 7.12 -1.08 -6.67
CA ASN A 198 6.70 -1.08 -5.26
C ASN A 198 5.43 -0.23 -4.99
N LYS A 199 4.48 -0.25 -5.95
CA LYS A 199 3.22 0.48 -5.88
C LYS A 199 2.02 -0.38 -6.29
N ILE A 200 2.21 -1.66 -6.51
CA ILE A 200 1.13 -2.63 -6.77
C ILE A 200 1.10 -3.57 -5.58
N ILE A 201 0.02 -3.51 -4.80
CA ILE A 201 -0.20 -4.33 -3.61
C ILE A 201 -1.12 -5.48 -3.99
N ASN A 202 -0.72 -6.72 -3.71
CA ASN A 202 -1.53 -7.91 -3.92
C ASN A 202 -1.92 -8.54 -2.58
N ILE A 203 -3.10 -9.16 -2.54
CA ILE A 203 -3.49 -10.08 -1.48
C ILE A 203 -3.39 -11.53 -1.98
N HIS A 204 -2.54 -12.30 -1.34
CA HIS A 204 -2.38 -13.73 -1.56
C HIS A 204 -3.02 -14.52 -0.42
N HIS A 205 -3.83 -15.50 -0.77
CA HIS A 205 -4.68 -16.26 0.16
C HIS A 205 -3.95 -17.46 0.83
N SER A 206 -2.66 -17.28 1.14
CA SER A 206 -1.89 -18.19 2.00
C SER A 206 -0.83 -17.43 2.78
N PHE A 207 -0.27 -18.07 3.79
CA PHE A 207 0.87 -17.57 4.54
C PHE A 207 2.15 -17.89 3.74
N LEU A 208 2.58 -16.95 2.88
CA LEU A 208 3.78 -17.13 2.06
C LEU A 208 5.02 -17.35 2.94
N PRO A 209 5.95 -18.24 2.54
CA PRO A 209 6.01 -18.97 1.28
C PRO A 209 5.25 -20.33 1.27
N ALA A 210 4.38 -20.60 2.24
CA ALA A 210 3.63 -21.85 2.32
C ALA A 210 2.41 -21.87 1.38
N PHE A 211 2.11 -23.05 0.81
CA PHE A 211 0.92 -23.31 -0.02
C PHE A 211 0.75 -22.34 -1.20
N VAL A 212 1.81 -22.17 -1.96
CA VAL A 212 1.78 -21.43 -3.24
C VAL A 212 0.87 -22.14 -4.24
N GLY A 213 0.07 -21.38 -4.99
CA GLY A 213 -0.78 -21.90 -6.07
C GLY A 213 -2.27 -21.58 -5.92
N ALA A 214 -3.09 -22.17 -6.82
CA ALA A 214 -4.49 -21.74 -7.03
C ALA A 214 -5.50 -22.22 -5.98
N LYS A 215 -5.21 -23.25 -5.18
CA LYS A 215 -6.14 -23.86 -4.20
C LYS A 215 -5.52 -24.08 -2.82
N PRO A 216 -4.97 -23.04 -2.16
CA PRO A 216 -4.23 -23.21 -0.91
C PRO A 216 -5.09 -23.76 0.24
N TYR A 217 -6.36 -23.41 0.35
CA TYR A 217 -7.26 -23.95 1.39
C TYR A 217 -7.49 -25.45 1.24
N HIS A 218 -7.61 -25.96 0.02
CA HIS A 218 -7.73 -27.41 -0.21
C HIS A 218 -6.43 -28.14 0.15
N ALA A 219 -5.28 -27.57 -0.21
CA ALA A 219 -3.98 -28.12 0.15
C ALA A 219 -3.76 -28.11 1.66
N ALA A 220 -4.12 -27.01 2.34
CA ALA A 220 -4.03 -26.85 3.78
C ALA A 220 -4.94 -27.88 4.51
N TYR A 221 -6.17 -28.07 4.04
CA TYR A 221 -7.10 -29.07 4.57
C TYR A 221 -6.55 -30.49 4.41
N ALA A 222 -6.14 -30.86 3.20
CA ALA A 222 -5.60 -32.19 2.91
C ALA A 222 -4.32 -32.49 3.73
N ARG A 223 -3.49 -31.46 4.00
CA ARG A 223 -2.28 -31.57 4.83
C ARG A 223 -2.59 -31.67 6.32
N GLY A 224 -3.80 -31.27 6.75
CA GLY A 224 -4.22 -31.26 8.15
C GLY A 224 -3.50 -30.22 9.00
N VAL A 225 -3.22 -29.04 8.43
CA VAL A 225 -2.56 -27.92 9.15
C VAL A 225 -3.44 -27.41 10.30
N LYS A 226 -2.86 -26.63 11.19
CA LYS A 226 -3.54 -26.05 12.36
C LYS A 226 -3.72 -24.53 12.23
N LEU A 227 -3.10 -23.93 11.21
CA LEU A 227 -3.17 -22.51 10.88
C LEU A 227 -3.35 -22.37 9.38
N ILE A 228 -4.16 -21.41 8.99
CA ILE A 228 -4.18 -20.84 7.63
C ILE A 228 -3.85 -19.36 7.72
N GLY A 229 -3.36 -18.78 6.63
CA GLY A 229 -2.92 -17.38 6.63
C GLY A 229 -3.25 -16.65 5.34
N ALA A 230 -2.99 -15.36 5.35
CA ALA A 230 -3.01 -14.49 4.19
C ALA A 230 -1.77 -13.59 4.19
N THR A 231 -1.34 -13.17 3.01
CA THR A 231 -0.16 -12.31 2.82
C THR A 231 -0.49 -11.19 1.86
N SER A 232 -0.21 -9.96 2.26
CA SER A 232 -0.20 -8.81 1.37
C SER A 232 1.26 -8.43 1.07
N HIS A 233 1.57 -8.27 -0.21
CA HIS A 233 2.93 -8.02 -0.68
C HIS A 233 2.94 -7.10 -1.91
N TYR A 234 4.06 -6.47 -2.19
CA TYR A 234 4.24 -5.79 -3.47
C TYR A 234 4.41 -6.81 -4.59
N VAL A 235 3.84 -6.49 -5.76
CA VAL A 235 3.98 -7.32 -6.96
C VAL A 235 5.34 -7.07 -7.59
N THR A 236 6.03 -8.17 -7.93
CA THR A 236 7.28 -8.20 -8.68
C THR A 236 7.13 -9.10 -9.90
N ALA A 237 8.17 -9.18 -10.74
CA ALA A 237 8.17 -10.06 -11.91
C ALA A 237 8.04 -11.56 -11.52
N ASP A 238 8.62 -11.92 -10.38
CA ASP A 238 8.47 -13.27 -9.82
C ASP A 238 7.13 -13.36 -9.08
N LEU A 239 6.31 -14.33 -9.48
CA LEU A 239 4.96 -14.50 -8.96
C LEU A 239 4.98 -14.80 -7.45
N ASP A 240 4.20 -14.03 -6.68
CA ASP A 240 4.03 -14.14 -5.23
C ASP A 240 5.35 -14.07 -4.42
N ALA A 241 6.43 -13.53 -5.01
CA ALA A 241 7.76 -13.47 -4.40
C ALA A 241 8.19 -12.05 -3.98
N GLY A 242 7.35 -11.06 -4.16
CA GLY A 242 7.68 -9.67 -3.84
C GLY A 242 7.71 -9.34 -2.34
N PRO A 243 8.22 -8.15 -1.97
CA PRO A 243 8.36 -7.73 -0.57
C PRO A 243 7.05 -7.80 0.19
N ILE A 244 7.05 -8.52 1.31
CA ILE A 244 5.86 -8.72 2.15
C ILE A 244 5.59 -7.44 2.96
N ILE A 245 4.32 -7.00 2.97
CA ILE A 245 3.88 -5.81 3.72
C ILE A 245 3.17 -6.22 5.01
N GLU A 246 2.25 -7.18 4.91
CA GLU A 246 1.43 -7.63 6.03
C GLU A 246 1.14 -9.11 5.92
N GLN A 247 1.13 -9.79 7.05
CA GLN A 247 0.73 -11.20 7.15
C GLN A 247 -0.05 -11.42 8.44
N ASP A 248 -1.02 -12.31 8.38
CA ASP A 248 -1.71 -12.78 9.57
C ASP A 248 -2.18 -14.23 9.39
N VAL A 249 -2.52 -14.89 10.50
CA VAL A 249 -2.94 -16.29 10.56
C VAL A 249 -4.18 -16.49 11.43
N THR A 250 -4.96 -17.50 11.10
CA THR A 250 -6.08 -17.93 11.96
C THR A 250 -6.01 -19.42 12.23
N ARG A 251 -6.51 -19.83 13.43
CA ARG A 251 -6.56 -21.24 13.82
C ARG A 251 -7.69 -21.96 13.13
N ILE A 252 -7.38 -23.20 12.72
CA ILE A 252 -8.36 -24.18 12.24
C ILE A 252 -8.27 -25.46 13.08
N THR A 253 -9.33 -26.24 13.06
CA THR A 253 -9.44 -27.50 13.80
C THR A 253 -9.78 -28.66 12.86
N HIS A 254 -9.77 -29.87 13.35
CA HIS A 254 -10.19 -31.04 12.59
C HIS A 254 -11.72 -31.08 12.31
N LYS A 255 -12.48 -30.15 12.90
CA LYS A 255 -13.95 -30.03 12.69
C LYS A 255 -14.27 -29.07 11.53
N ASP A 256 -13.32 -28.22 11.14
CA ASP A 256 -13.51 -27.26 10.05
C ASP A 256 -13.49 -27.99 8.71
N THR A 257 -14.46 -27.70 7.87
CA THR A 257 -14.53 -28.16 6.47
C THR A 257 -13.68 -27.27 5.56
N VAL A 258 -13.56 -27.61 4.27
CA VAL A 258 -12.89 -26.73 3.29
C VAL A 258 -13.64 -25.40 3.15
N GLU A 259 -14.97 -25.42 3.20
CA GLU A 259 -15.83 -24.24 3.15
C GLU A 259 -15.62 -23.33 4.37
N ASP A 260 -15.41 -23.90 5.55
CA ASP A 260 -15.06 -23.14 6.77
C ASP A 260 -13.67 -22.47 6.60
N LEU A 261 -12.70 -23.21 6.06
CA LEU A 261 -11.38 -22.63 5.77
C LEU A 261 -11.47 -21.47 4.78
N VAL A 262 -12.27 -21.61 3.73
CA VAL A 262 -12.49 -20.53 2.74
C VAL A 262 -13.15 -19.31 3.40
N THR A 263 -14.12 -19.51 4.28
CA THR A 263 -14.82 -18.43 5.00
C THR A 263 -13.86 -17.69 5.92
N LYS A 264 -13.15 -18.41 6.79
CA LYS A 264 -12.12 -17.84 7.67
C LYS A 264 -11.01 -17.14 6.89
N GLY A 265 -10.62 -17.72 5.76
CA GLY A 265 -9.61 -17.13 4.87
C GLY A 265 -10.06 -15.82 4.27
N LYS A 266 -11.30 -15.70 3.80
CA LYS A 266 -11.87 -14.44 3.29
C LYS A 266 -11.88 -13.33 4.34
N ASP A 267 -12.18 -13.66 5.60
CA ASP A 267 -12.15 -12.71 6.70
C ASP A 267 -10.72 -12.19 6.94
N LEU A 268 -9.77 -13.12 6.93
CA LEU A 268 -8.35 -12.80 7.11
C LEU A 268 -7.79 -11.97 5.94
N GLU A 269 -8.14 -12.31 4.70
CA GLU A 269 -7.75 -11.56 3.50
C GLU A 269 -8.19 -10.09 3.57
N LYS A 270 -9.41 -9.81 4.06
CA LYS A 270 -9.89 -8.43 4.27
C LYS A 270 -9.00 -7.66 5.24
N ILE A 271 -8.69 -8.24 6.39
CA ILE A 271 -7.89 -7.61 7.44
C ILE A 271 -6.46 -7.35 6.94
N VAL A 272 -5.80 -8.37 6.40
CA VAL A 272 -4.41 -8.28 5.93
C VAL A 272 -4.27 -7.26 4.80
N LEU A 273 -5.20 -7.26 3.83
CA LEU A 273 -5.17 -6.30 2.73
C LEU A 273 -5.42 -4.87 3.23
N SER A 274 -6.41 -4.67 4.10
CA SER A 274 -6.75 -3.34 4.60
C SER A 274 -5.61 -2.72 5.42
N HIS A 275 -4.92 -3.51 6.25
CA HIS A 275 -3.76 -3.05 7.01
C HIS A 275 -2.59 -2.66 6.09
N ALA A 276 -2.31 -3.46 5.06
CA ALA A 276 -1.28 -3.14 4.08
C ALA A 276 -1.59 -1.84 3.31
N VAL A 277 -2.84 -1.68 2.86
CA VAL A 277 -3.31 -0.48 2.16
C VAL A 277 -3.25 0.75 3.07
N GLN A 278 -3.65 0.64 4.34
CA GLN A 278 -3.56 1.76 5.29
C GLN A 278 -2.11 2.22 5.49
N LYS A 279 -1.17 1.28 5.68
CA LYS A 279 0.26 1.60 5.80
C LYS A 279 0.80 2.30 4.54
N GLN A 280 0.32 1.90 3.35
CA GLN A 280 0.67 2.56 2.09
C GLN A 280 0.13 3.98 2.00
N ILE A 281 -1.14 4.19 2.38
CA ILE A 281 -1.79 5.53 2.41
C ILE A 281 -1.05 6.47 3.37
N GLU A 282 -0.61 5.96 4.52
CA GLU A 282 0.07 6.72 5.57
C GLU A 282 1.59 6.89 5.33
N HIS A 283 2.10 6.42 4.19
CA HIS A 283 3.53 6.44 3.87
C HIS A 283 4.40 5.85 4.99
N LYS A 284 4.02 4.65 5.46
CA LYS A 284 4.72 3.90 6.51
C LYS A 284 5.56 2.74 6.00
N ILE A 285 5.64 2.54 4.70
CA ILE A 285 6.33 1.41 4.09
C ILE A 285 7.53 1.90 3.30
N LEU A 286 8.71 1.40 3.62
CA LEU A 286 9.91 1.55 2.82
C LEU A 286 10.32 0.17 2.31
N ALA A 287 10.32 -0.02 0.98
CA ALA A 287 10.79 -1.25 0.36
C ALA A 287 12.31 -1.18 0.20
N PHE A 288 13.01 -2.22 0.65
CA PHE A 288 14.46 -2.35 0.50
C PHE A 288 14.82 -3.77 0.08
N LYS A 289 15.43 -3.91 -1.09
CA LYS A 289 15.65 -5.23 -1.72
C LYS A 289 14.30 -5.98 -1.79
N ASN A 290 14.24 -7.20 -1.27
CA ASN A 290 13.00 -8.00 -1.19
C ASN A 290 12.38 -8.01 0.22
N LYS A 291 12.50 -6.93 0.96
CA LYS A 291 11.93 -6.75 2.31
C LYS A 291 11.19 -5.42 2.39
N THR A 292 10.33 -5.26 3.38
CA THR A 292 9.76 -3.97 3.76
C THR A 292 10.21 -3.59 5.17
N ILE A 293 10.48 -2.30 5.37
CA ILE A 293 10.62 -1.68 6.68
C ILE A 293 9.30 -0.98 6.95
N ILE A 294 8.63 -1.37 8.03
CA ILE A 294 7.33 -0.82 8.42
C ILE A 294 7.54 0.08 9.62
N PHE A 295 7.19 1.35 9.48
CA PHE A 295 7.21 2.35 10.56
C PHE A 295 5.81 2.41 11.20
N ASN A 296 5.71 2.21 12.51
CA ASN A 296 4.43 2.10 13.26
C ASN A 296 3.98 3.43 13.88
#